data_3986b0a7dffc8da06605a69a27180196
#
_entry.id   3986b0a7dffc8da06605a69a27180196
#
_cell.length_a   1.000
_cell.length_b   1.000
_cell.length_c   1.000
_cell.angle_alpha   90.00
_cell.angle_beta   90.00
_cell.angle_gamma   90.00
#
_symmetry.space_group_name_H-M   'P 1'
#
loop_
_entity.id
_entity.type
_entity.pdbx_description
1 polymer ?
#
loop_
_entity_poly.entity_id
_entity_poly.type
_entity_poly.pdbx_seq_one_letter_code
_entity_poly.pdbx_strand_id
1 'polypeptide(L)'
;MSLTASIDPTKNAFTGNPVYLSVETTSMATYNIMYFVNFEAMRSIFTGNGNGSFKVNIAEVLETLFVDIPPLTDSSEMLISLSDKRYNKAVVTVAIQNEEEESTYLVVTAWRGGISKRSFKKLHEKGSNIFDLKFLNESCNFFFTTRSDDWRITMRETELYPLCFIYPEHELKITELLTGQSLAVPGTAGNFYALNLEAVRLKFFTDYGVLANLFDVYSGETFALRIGIEQSPTVRERYRLRFLNSYGVYEVFSLEGEASVTPGMDEDEDAVFRRYDEITDDYYSDRIRTEIQEAVTIKTGFKRPQEIRFLLDLLSSDDVYLTG
;
A
#
# COMPACT_ATOMS: atom_id res chain seq x y z
N MET A 1 15.37 1.98 -39.18
CA MET A 1 14.87 0.85 -38.35
C MET A 1 13.92 1.44 -37.33
N SER A 2 12.81 0.81 -36.99
CA SER A 2 11.88 1.40 -36.02
C SER A 2 11.98 0.64 -34.69
N LEU A 3 12.41 1.35 -33.66
CA LEU A 3 12.34 0.88 -32.29
C LEU A 3 10.97 1.29 -31.73
N THR A 4 10.12 0.31 -31.42
CA THR A 4 8.84 0.54 -30.76
C THR A 4 8.81 -0.14 -29.42
N ALA A 5 8.20 0.50 -28.43
CA ALA A 5 8.07 -0.07 -27.10
C ALA A 5 6.72 0.24 -26.47
N SER A 6 6.29 -0.61 -25.56
CA SER A 6 5.06 -0.44 -24.79
C SER A 6 5.21 -0.96 -23.38
N ILE A 7 4.42 -0.42 -22.44
CA ILE A 7 4.29 -0.90 -21.08
C ILE A 7 2.85 -1.35 -20.85
N ASP A 8 2.68 -2.51 -20.22
CA ASP A 8 1.40 -3.10 -19.87
C ASP A 8 1.39 -3.54 -18.39
N PRO A 9 0.50 -3.01 -17.54
CA PRO A 9 -0.57 -2.04 -17.87
C PRO A 9 -0.03 -0.63 -18.18
N THR A 10 -0.73 0.08 -19.05
CA THR A 10 -0.40 1.46 -19.43
C THR A 10 -0.77 2.44 -18.31
N LYS A 11 -0.06 3.55 -18.21
CA LYS A 11 -0.28 4.69 -17.29
C LYS A 11 -0.05 4.37 -15.83
N ASN A 12 -0.91 3.57 -15.19
CA ASN A 12 -0.84 3.26 -13.76
C ASN A 12 -0.65 1.77 -13.55
N ALA A 13 0.33 1.37 -12.74
CA ALA A 13 0.64 -0.02 -12.46
C ALA A 13 1.00 -0.22 -10.99
N PHE A 14 0.45 -1.26 -10.36
CA PHE A 14 0.93 -1.75 -9.07
C PHE A 14 2.19 -2.60 -9.26
N THR A 15 3.21 -2.38 -8.43
CA THR A 15 4.48 -3.13 -8.48
C THR A 15 4.39 -4.53 -7.91
N GLY A 16 3.42 -4.82 -7.05
CA GLY A 16 3.09 -6.19 -6.62
C GLY A 16 2.38 -7.05 -7.69
N ASN A 17 2.10 -6.47 -8.87
CA ASN A 17 1.56 -7.19 -10.02
C ASN A 17 2.54 -7.10 -11.19
N PRO A 18 2.50 -8.04 -12.17
CA PRO A 18 3.36 -7.96 -13.33
C PRO A 18 3.21 -6.66 -14.11
N VAL A 19 4.33 -6.03 -14.43
CA VAL A 19 4.42 -4.85 -15.32
C VAL A 19 5.34 -5.22 -16.48
N TYR A 20 4.79 -5.39 -17.64
CA TYR A 20 5.54 -5.87 -18.79
C TYR A 20 6.01 -4.72 -19.68
N LEU A 21 7.31 -4.65 -19.87
CA LEU A 21 7.92 -3.86 -20.92
C LEU A 21 8.09 -4.75 -22.15
N SER A 22 7.47 -4.38 -23.26
CA SER A 22 7.63 -5.05 -24.55
C SER A 22 8.37 -4.12 -25.49
N VAL A 23 9.39 -4.62 -26.15
CA VAL A 23 10.20 -3.92 -27.15
C VAL A 23 10.16 -4.69 -28.44
N GLU A 24 9.84 -4.02 -29.53
CA GLU A 24 9.82 -4.57 -30.87
C GLU A 24 10.83 -3.81 -31.74
N THR A 25 11.68 -4.57 -32.41
CA THR A 25 12.72 -4.04 -33.28
C THR A 25 13.07 -5.05 -34.37
N THR A 26 13.65 -4.57 -35.43
CA THR A 26 14.10 -5.39 -36.59
C THR A 26 15.57 -5.75 -36.52
N SER A 27 16.32 -5.23 -35.54
CA SER A 27 17.76 -5.49 -35.37
C SER A 27 18.06 -6.33 -34.14
N MET A 28 19.08 -7.19 -34.21
CA MET A 28 19.71 -7.79 -33.05
C MET A 28 20.61 -6.73 -32.42
N ALA A 29 20.19 -6.15 -31.32
CA ALA A 29 20.96 -5.11 -30.65
C ALA A 29 20.92 -5.31 -29.14
N THR A 30 21.94 -4.85 -28.47
CA THR A 30 21.93 -4.66 -27.02
C THR A 30 21.13 -3.42 -26.70
N TYR A 31 20.22 -3.53 -25.72
CA TYR A 31 19.39 -2.42 -25.29
C TYR A 31 19.82 -1.97 -23.91
N ASN A 32 19.97 -0.66 -23.77
CA ASN A 32 20.08 -0.01 -22.48
C ASN A 32 18.67 0.40 -22.03
N ILE A 33 18.22 -0.12 -20.91
CA ILE A 33 16.98 0.31 -20.27
C ILE A 33 17.35 1.18 -19.09
N MET A 34 16.92 2.42 -19.10
CA MET A 34 17.18 3.40 -18.06
C MET A 34 15.86 3.81 -17.41
N TYR A 35 15.84 3.89 -16.10
CA TYR A 35 14.68 4.32 -15.32
C TYR A 35 14.99 5.67 -14.67
N PHE A 36 14.16 6.66 -14.91
CA PHE A 36 14.31 8.00 -14.38
C PHE A 36 13.17 8.31 -13.43
N VAL A 37 13.50 8.58 -12.18
CA VAL A 37 12.57 9.06 -11.16
C VAL A 37 13.11 10.37 -10.62
N ASN A 38 12.35 11.45 -10.69
CA ASN A 38 12.74 12.76 -10.21
C ASN A 38 14.14 13.22 -10.71
N PHE A 39 14.47 12.89 -11.98
CA PHE A 39 15.76 13.19 -12.64
C PHE A 39 16.96 12.37 -12.16
N GLU A 40 16.79 11.44 -11.25
CA GLU A 40 17.82 10.45 -10.91
C GLU A 40 17.71 9.23 -11.81
N ALA A 41 18.80 8.82 -12.42
CA ALA A 41 18.82 7.67 -13.33
C ALA A 41 19.33 6.42 -12.62
N MET A 42 18.52 5.36 -12.63
CA MET A 42 18.95 3.99 -12.39
C MET A 42 19.09 3.29 -13.74
N ARG A 43 20.24 2.65 -13.99
CA ARG A 43 20.51 2.02 -15.28
C ARG A 43 20.45 0.49 -15.17
N SER A 44 19.70 -0.12 -16.06
CA SER A 44 19.68 -1.57 -16.28
C SER A 44 20.03 -1.87 -17.73
N ILE A 45 20.87 -2.87 -17.97
CA ILE A 45 21.23 -3.34 -19.31
C ILE A 45 20.54 -4.66 -19.57
N PHE A 46 19.80 -4.75 -20.66
CA PHE A 46 19.15 -5.96 -21.11
C PHE A 46 19.55 -6.28 -22.54
N THR A 47 19.91 -7.53 -22.81
CA THR A 47 20.25 -8.01 -24.14
C THR A 47 19.08 -8.78 -24.73
N GLY A 48 18.52 -8.31 -25.83
CA GLY A 48 17.43 -8.99 -26.53
C GLY A 48 17.92 -10.27 -27.25
N ASN A 49 17.08 -11.31 -27.25
CA ASN A 49 17.36 -12.56 -27.94
C ASN A 49 16.78 -12.58 -29.37
N GLY A 50 17.52 -13.11 -30.32
CA GLY A 50 17.04 -13.49 -31.64
C GLY A 50 16.61 -12.29 -32.48
N ASN A 51 15.39 -12.24 -32.93
CA ASN A 51 14.86 -11.22 -33.85
C ASN A 51 14.61 -9.83 -33.21
N GLY A 52 15.32 -9.53 -32.15
CA GLY A 52 15.33 -8.20 -31.55
C GLY A 52 14.13 -7.84 -30.67
N SER A 53 13.04 -8.59 -30.73
CA SER A 53 11.87 -8.32 -29.88
C SER A 53 11.96 -9.07 -28.57
N PHE A 54 11.66 -8.38 -27.46
CA PHE A 54 11.62 -9.02 -26.14
C PHE A 54 10.49 -8.48 -25.26
N LYS A 55 10.12 -9.26 -24.25
CA LYS A 55 9.17 -8.87 -23.22
C LYS A 55 9.76 -9.21 -21.85
N VAL A 56 9.83 -8.24 -20.96
CA VAL A 56 10.39 -8.40 -19.62
C VAL A 56 9.43 -7.84 -18.56
N ASN A 57 9.35 -8.50 -17.41
CA ASN A 57 8.63 -7.96 -16.26
C ASN A 57 9.56 -7.01 -15.50
N ILE A 58 9.17 -5.74 -15.39
CA ILE A 58 9.94 -4.68 -14.72
C ILE A 58 9.40 -4.34 -13.31
N ALA A 59 8.39 -5.06 -12.83
CA ALA A 59 7.74 -4.77 -11.56
C ALA A 59 8.72 -4.71 -10.38
N GLU A 60 9.62 -5.70 -10.28
CA GLU A 60 10.65 -5.75 -9.22
C GLU A 60 11.60 -4.55 -9.27
N VAL A 61 11.98 -4.12 -10.48
CA VAL A 61 12.83 -2.92 -10.63
C VAL A 61 12.07 -1.68 -10.17
N LEU A 62 10.79 -1.57 -10.53
CA LEU A 62 9.96 -0.45 -10.10
C LEU A 62 9.75 -0.43 -8.59
N GLU A 63 9.66 -1.60 -7.93
CA GLU A 63 9.53 -1.71 -6.48
C GLU A 63 10.76 -1.13 -5.75
N THR A 64 11.96 -1.32 -6.29
CA THR A 64 13.19 -0.76 -5.69
C THR A 64 13.26 0.76 -5.70
N LEU A 65 12.37 1.43 -6.44
CA LEU A 65 12.33 2.89 -6.50
C LEU A 65 11.60 3.51 -5.31
N PHE A 66 10.84 2.72 -4.56
CA PHE A 66 10.15 3.17 -3.36
C PHE A 66 11.09 3.14 -2.15
N VAL A 67 10.94 4.13 -1.30
CA VAL A 67 11.56 4.14 0.03
C VAL A 67 10.58 3.58 1.06
N ASP A 68 11.09 3.16 2.20
CA ASP A 68 10.24 2.67 3.28
C ASP A 68 9.25 3.74 3.70
N ILE A 69 8.00 3.30 3.90
CA ILE A 69 6.91 4.18 4.28
C ILE A 69 7.04 4.45 5.79
N PRO A 70 7.29 5.69 6.21
CA PRO A 70 7.11 5.99 7.62
C PRO A 70 5.62 5.93 7.94
N PRO A 71 5.24 5.37 9.09
CA PRO A 71 3.87 5.47 9.55
C PRO A 71 3.48 6.95 9.64
N LEU A 72 2.32 7.30 9.08
CA LEU A 72 1.79 8.65 9.19
C LEU A 72 1.66 9.01 10.67
N THR A 73 2.25 10.13 11.07
CA THR A 73 2.13 10.61 12.45
C THR A 73 0.71 11.12 12.69
N ASP A 74 0.13 10.73 13.81
CA ASP A 74 -1.23 11.10 14.23
C ASP A 74 -1.38 12.61 14.53
N SER A 75 -0.43 13.40 14.17
CA SER A 75 -0.49 14.83 14.43
C SER A 75 -1.09 15.53 13.24
N SER A 76 -2.36 15.86 13.26
CA SER A 76 -2.69 17.14 12.71
C SER A 76 -4.15 17.49 12.77
N GLU A 77 -4.39 18.71 13.09
CA GLU A 77 -5.59 19.50 12.83
C GLU A 77 -5.91 19.59 11.32
N MET A 78 -5.04 19.03 10.44
CA MET A 78 -5.20 19.08 8.99
C MET A 78 -6.15 17.98 8.51
N LEU A 79 -7.17 18.37 7.71
CA LEU A 79 -8.13 17.42 7.12
C LEU A 79 -7.46 16.41 6.20
N ILE A 80 -6.48 16.87 5.42
CA ILE A 80 -5.69 16.01 4.53
C ILE A 80 -4.20 16.37 4.64
N SER A 81 -3.37 15.36 4.45
CA SER A 81 -1.92 15.52 4.29
C SER A 81 -1.48 14.97 2.94
N LEU A 82 -0.58 15.70 2.29
CA LEU A 82 0.06 15.23 1.06
C LEU A 82 1.06 14.13 1.41
N SER A 83 0.90 12.96 0.80
CA SER A 83 1.90 11.91 0.92
C SER A 83 3.16 12.25 0.13
N ASP A 84 4.34 11.97 0.68
CA ASP A 84 5.58 12.08 -0.09
C ASP A 84 5.51 11.15 -1.31
N LYS A 85 5.90 11.71 -2.45
CA LYS A 85 5.76 11.07 -3.77
C LYS A 85 6.48 9.73 -3.90
N ARG A 86 7.49 9.45 -3.06
CA ARG A 86 8.30 8.22 -3.16
C ARG A 86 7.83 7.07 -2.29
N TYR A 87 6.83 7.25 -1.42
CA TYR A 87 6.38 6.16 -0.55
C TYR A 87 5.42 5.21 -1.24
N ASN A 88 4.44 5.75 -1.95
CA ASN A 88 3.36 4.96 -2.55
C ASN A 88 3.25 5.14 -4.06
N LYS A 89 3.78 6.25 -4.61
CA LYS A 89 3.64 6.65 -6.01
C LYS A 89 4.97 7.15 -6.56
N ALA A 90 5.39 6.61 -7.69
CA ALA A 90 6.54 7.10 -8.44
C ALA A 90 6.16 7.28 -9.92
N VAL A 91 6.43 8.45 -10.48
CA VAL A 91 6.32 8.66 -11.94
C VAL A 91 7.66 8.31 -12.55
N VAL A 92 7.68 7.26 -13.34
CA VAL A 92 8.88 6.68 -13.90
C VAL A 92 8.90 6.86 -15.41
N THR A 93 9.97 7.47 -15.92
CA THR A 93 10.26 7.48 -17.36
C THR A 93 11.20 6.33 -17.64
N VAL A 94 10.78 5.40 -18.47
CA VAL A 94 11.59 4.28 -18.96
C VAL A 94 12.12 4.65 -20.33
N ALA A 95 13.43 4.85 -20.43
CA ALA A 95 14.12 5.11 -21.68
C ALA A 95 14.78 3.82 -22.18
N ILE A 96 14.55 3.50 -23.43
CA ILE A 96 15.12 2.35 -24.10
C ILE A 96 15.98 2.87 -25.23
N GLN A 97 17.25 2.51 -25.23
CA GLN A 97 18.23 2.92 -26.23
C GLN A 97 18.95 1.70 -26.79
N ASN A 98 19.07 1.62 -28.10
CA ASN A 98 19.90 0.61 -28.77
C ASN A 98 21.32 1.14 -29.02
N GLU A 99 22.19 0.26 -29.55
CA GLU A 99 23.58 0.61 -29.87
C GLU A 99 23.69 1.62 -31.02
N GLU A 100 22.65 1.78 -31.85
CA GLU A 100 22.56 2.74 -32.96
C GLU A 100 22.04 4.12 -32.49
N GLU A 101 21.95 4.35 -31.17
CA GLU A 101 21.46 5.59 -30.55
C GLU A 101 19.96 5.89 -30.81
N GLU A 102 19.21 4.97 -31.40
CA GLU A 102 17.75 5.11 -31.44
C GLU A 102 17.20 4.98 -30.02
N SER A 103 16.37 5.91 -29.60
CA SER A 103 15.80 5.93 -28.27
C SER A 103 14.29 6.10 -28.29
N THR A 104 13.60 5.43 -27.37
CA THR A 104 12.18 5.64 -27.12
C THR A 104 11.95 5.81 -25.63
N TYR A 105 10.92 6.59 -25.28
CA TYR A 105 10.60 6.94 -23.89
C TYR A 105 9.16 6.56 -23.58
N LEU A 106 8.97 5.89 -22.47
CA LEU A 106 7.67 5.51 -21.95
C LEU A 106 7.52 6.06 -20.54
N VAL A 107 6.31 6.48 -20.20
CA VAL A 107 6.03 6.97 -18.84
C VAL A 107 5.01 6.04 -18.19
N VAL A 108 5.32 5.59 -17.00
CA VAL A 108 4.41 4.81 -16.15
C VAL A 108 4.38 5.41 -14.75
N THR A 109 3.20 5.47 -14.16
CA THR A 109 3.04 5.77 -12.75
C THR A 109 3.02 4.44 -12.00
N ALA A 110 4.10 4.15 -11.31
CA ALA A 110 4.22 2.99 -10.45
C ALA A 110 3.60 3.28 -9.08
N TRP A 111 2.87 2.32 -8.56
CA TRP A 111 2.22 2.36 -7.25
C TRP A 111 2.64 1.16 -6.43
N ARG A 112 2.99 1.37 -5.18
CA ARG A 112 3.30 0.27 -4.26
C ARG A 112 2.06 -0.56 -4.00
N GLY A 113 2.24 -1.89 -3.81
CA GLY A 113 1.15 -2.81 -3.56
C GLY A 113 0.66 -3.54 -4.80
N GLY A 114 -0.49 -4.17 -4.69
CA GLY A 114 -1.02 -5.01 -5.76
C GLY A 114 -2.45 -5.47 -5.53
N ILE A 115 -2.94 -6.26 -6.43
CA ILE A 115 -4.19 -7.01 -6.31
C ILE A 115 -3.93 -8.50 -6.49
N SER A 116 -4.86 -9.35 -6.03
CA SER A 116 -4.68 -10.79 -6.14
C SER A 116 -4.40 -11.21 -7.59
N LYS A 117 -3.57 -12.24 -7.79
CA LYS A 117 -3.24 -12.78 -9.12
C LYS A 117 -4.49 -13.10 -9.95
N ARG A 118 -5.55 -13.60 -9.29
CA ARG A 118 -6.83 -13.90 -9.96
C ARG A 118 -7.54 -12.65 -10.45
N SER A 119 -7.57 -11.59 -9.63
CA SER A 119 -8.19 -10.31 -10.00
C SER A 119 -7.39 -9.64 -11.11
N PHE A 120 -6.06 -9.60 -10.98
CA PHE A 120 -5.18 -9.06 -12.02
C PHE A 120 -5.40 -9.73 -13.37
N LYS A 121 -5.36 -11.08 -13.40
CA LYS A 121 -5.59 -11.84 -14.63
C LYS A 121 -6.94 -11.52 -15.28
N LYS A 122 -8.02 -11.46 -14.49
CA LYS A 122 -9.36 -11.13 -15.00
C LYS A 122 -9.44 -9.72 -15.59
N LEU A 123 -8.78 -8.74 -14.97
CA LEU A 123 -8.75 -7.37 -15.46
C LEU A 123 -7.92 -7.26 -16.74
N HIS A 124 -6.76 -7.88 -16.75
CA HIS A 124 -5.86 -7.91 -17.89
C HIS A 124 -6.53 -8.55 -19.13
N GLU A 125 -7.20 -9.69 -18.97
CA GLU A 125 -7.97 -10.36 -20.05
C GLU A 125 -9.09 -9.46 -20.63
N LYS A 126 -9.61 -8.52 -19.84
CA LYS A 126 -10.62 -7.55 -20.26
C LYS A 126 -10.02 -6.24 -20.80
N GLY A 127 -8.71 -6.11 -20.81
CA GLY A 127 -8.05 -4.83 -21.14
C GLY A 127 -8.38 -3.69 -20.17
N SER A 128 -8.73 -4.02 -18.91
CA SER A 128 -9.14 -3.06 -17.89
C SER A 128 -8.07 -2.91 -16.84
N ASN A 129 -7.94 -1.70 -16.26
CA ASN A 129 -7.03 -1.40 -15.17
C ASN A 129 -7.82 -1.14 -13.87
N ILE A 130 -7.32 -1.63 -12.74
CA ILE A 130 -7.93 -1.41 -11.43
C ILE A 130 -7.98 0.09 -11.07
N PHE A 131 -7.02 0.88 -11.54
CA PHE A 131 -7.00 2.32 -11.31
C PHE A 131 -8.22 3.00 -11.94
N ASP A 132 -8.54 2.68 -13.18
CA ASP A 132 -9.68 3.25 -13.89
C ASP A 132 -11.02 2.76 -13.32
N LEU A 133 -11.05 1.55 -12.77
CA LEU A 133 -12.27 0.96 -12.21
C LEU A 133 -12.55 1.36 -10.76
N LYS A 134 -11.49 1.69 -9.98
CA LYS A 134 -11.62 2.00 -8.56
C LYS A 134 -10.99 3.34 -8.19
N PHE A 135 -9.67 3.46 -8.24
CA PHE A 135 -8.94 4.56 -7.58
C PHE A 135 -9.07 5.90 -8.28
N LEU A 136 -9.37 5.91 -9.58
CA LEU A 136 -9.65 7.11 -10.39
C LEU A 136 -11.14 7.24 -10.74
N ASN A 137 -11.97 6.31 -10.25
CA ASN A 137 -13.40 6.35 -10.51
C ASN A 137 -14.11 7.06 -9.35
N GLU A 138 -14.58 8.26 -9.62
CA GLU A 138 -15.25 9.12 -8.64
C GLU A 138 -16.62 8.61 -8.18
N SER A 139 -17.19 7.62 -8.89
CA SER A 139 -18.49 7.02 -8.57
C SER A 139 -18.39 5.81 -7.65
N CYS A 140 -17.22 5.51 -7.10
CA CYS A 140 -17.03 4.37 -6.23
C CYS A 140 -16.05 4.67 -5.10
N ASN A 141 -15.81 3.67 -4.24
CA ASN A 141 -14.80 3.78 -3.19
C ASN A 141 -13.40 3.86 -3.80
N PHE A 142 -12.89 5.08 -3.96
CA PHE A 142 -11.55 5.37 -4.49
C PHE A 142 -10.44 5.37 -3.42
N PHE A 143 -10.76 5.08 -2.15
CA PHE A 143 -9.74 4.95 -1.11
C PHE A 143 -8.94 3.65 -1.25
N PHE A 144 -7.67 3.72 -0.87
CA PHE A 144 -6.73 2.60 -0.86
C PHE A 144 -6.92 1.74 0.40
N THR A 145 -8.14 1.24 0.58
CA THR A 145 -8.52 0.41 1.73
C THR A 145 -9.16 -0.89 1.28
N THR A 146 -8.94 -1.95 2.04
CA THR A 146 -9.59 -3.26 1.86
C THR A 146 -10.72 -3.48 2.86
N ARG A 147 -11.01 -2.49 3.73
CA ARG A 147 -12.08 -2.53 4.75
C ARG A 147 -13.49 -2.61 4.20
N SER A 148 -13.69 -2.39 2.94
CA SER A 148 -15.00 -2.01 2.47
C SER A 148 -15.53 -2.86 1.34
N ASP A 149 -16.84 -2.94 1.31
CA ASP A 149 -17.63 -3.14 0.11
C ASP A 149 -17.55 -1.88 -0.78
N ASP A 150 -18.00 -1.98 -2.03
CA ASP A 150 -17.75 -0.99 -3.10
C ASP A 150 -18.18 0.45 -2.77
N TRP A 151 -19.13 0.65 -1.87
CA TRP A 151 -19.70 1.97 -1.57
C TRP A 151 -19.71 2.36 -0.08
N ARG A 152 -19.16 1.51 0.82
CA ARG A 152 -19.18 1.78 2.26
C ARG A 152 -17.89 1.34 2.93
N ILE A 153 -17.31 2.23 3.74
CA ILE A 153 -16.23 1.94 4.69
C ILE A 153 -16.83 1.96 6.09
N THR A 154 -16.53 0.92 6.89
CA THR A 154 -16.89 0.87 8.31
C THR A 154 -15.64 0.63 9.13
N MET A 155 -15.44 1.44 10.18
CA MET A 155 -14.33 1.31 11.12
C MET A 155 -14.79 1.65 12.53
N ARG A 156 -14.02 1.25 13.52
CA ARG A 156 -14.25 1.63 14.92
C ARG A 156 -13.49 2.90 15.27
N GLU A 157 -13.93 3.60 16.30
CA GLU A 157 -13.22 4.81 16.79
C GLU A 157 -11.76 4.54 17.14
N THR A 158 -11.44 3.34 17.59
CA THR A 158 -10.07 2.91 17.90
C THR A 158 -9.23 2.52 16.69
N GLU A 159 -9.85 2.44 15.53
CA GLU A 159 -9.21 2.08 14.25
C GLU A 159 -9.07 3.28 13.32
N LEU A 160 -9.36 4.50 13.82
CA LEU A 160 -9.19 5.70 13.03
C LEU A 160 -7.72 5.85 12.64
N TYR A 161 -7.49 5.82 11.36
CA TYR A 161 -6.20 6.02 10.72
C TYR A 161 -6.44 6.74 9.39
N PRO A 162 -5.51 7.57 8.91
CA PRO A 162 -5.72 8.32 7.69
C PRO A 162 -6.01 7.41 6.49
N LEU A 163 -7.09 7.71 5.76
CA LEU A 163 -7.48 6.99 4.56
C LEU A 163 -6.81 7.59 3.33
N CYS A 164 -5.95 6.81 2.68
CA CYS A 164 -5.22 7.25 1.50
C CYS A 164 -6.08 7.20 0.23
N PHE A 165 -5.91 8.20 -0.64
CA PHE A 165 -6.65 8.30 -1.91
C PHE A 165 -5.92 9.19 -2.92
N ILE A 166 -6.28 9.04 -4.20
CA ILE A 166 -5.92 9.99 -5.25
C ILE A 166 -7.00 11.04 -5.30
N TYR A 167 -6.62 12.31 -5.18
CA TYR A 167 -7.59 13.40 -5.20
C TYR A 167 -8.33 13.44 -6.55
N PRO A 168 -9.67 13.42 -6.54
CA PRO A 168 -10.47 13.39 -7.76
C PRO A 168 -10.34 14.67 -8.59
N GLU A 169 -10.89 14.67 -9.81
CA GLU A 169 -10.91 15.87 -10.67
C GLU A 169 -11.81 16.97 -10.12
N HIS A 170 -12.90 16.56 -9.45
CA HIS A 170 -13.85 17.47 -8.83
C HIS A 170 -13.57 17.68 -7.34
N GLU A 171 -14.12 18.74 -6.79
CA GLU A 171 -13.96 19.06 -5.38
C GLU A 171 -14.49 17.93 -4.49
N LEU A 172 -13.68 17.53 -3.52
CA LEU A 172 -14.07 16.53 -2.53
C LEU A 172 -14.89 17.20 -1.41
N LYS A 173 -16.08 16.65 -1.18
CA LYS A 173 -17.01 17.13 -0.15
C LYS A 173 -17.40 15.99 0.78
N ILE A 174 -17.36 16.23 2.07
CA ILE A 174 -17.80 15.28 3.10
C ILE A 174 -19.06 15.87 3.77
N THR A 175 -20.15 15.11 3.74
CA THR A 175 -21.43 15.53 4.31
C THR A 175 -21.79 14.64 5.50
N GLU A 176 -22.04 15.24 6.64
CA GLU A 176 -22.55 14.52 7.81
C GLU A 176 -24.05 14.27 7.63
N LEU A 177 -24.48 13.01 7.84
CA LEU A 177 -25.79 12.54 7.41
C LEU A 177 -26.94 12.99 8.31
N LEU A 178 -26.72 13.18 9.61
CA LEU A 178 -27.79 13.54 10.53
C LEU A 178 -28.18 15.01 10.41
N THR A 179 -27.20 15.87 10.20
CA THR A 179 -27.42 17.33 10.14
C THR A 179 -27.43 17.85 8.71
N GLY A 180 -26.93 17.08 7.74
CA GLY A 180 -26.75 17.51 6.37
C GLY A 180 -25.66 18.57 6.16
N GLN A 181 -24.86 18.85 7.19
CA GLN A 181 -23.75 19.79 7.09
C GLN A 181 -22.62 19.22 6.26
N SER A 182 -21.92 20.05 5.53
CA SER A 182 -20.86 19.62 4.61
C SER A 182 -19.58 20.39 4.84
N LEU A 183 -18.46 19.67 4.67
CA LEU A 183 -17.10 20.22 4.65
C LEU A 183 -16.50 20.01 3.27
N ALA A 184 -15.93 21.05 2.69
CA ALA A 184 -15.07 20.94 1.53
C ALA A 184 -13.68 20.50 2.00
N VAL A 185 -13.10 19.52 1.29
CA VAL A 185 -11.75 19.01 1.54
C VAL A 185 -10.85 19.52 0.42
N PRO A 186 -9.99 20.52 0.67
CA PRO A 186 -9.18 21.11 -0.39
C PRO A 186 -8.07 20.15 -0.84
N GLY A 187 -7.79 20.11 -2.15
CA GLY A 187 -6.70 19.29 -2.70
C GLY A 187 -6.47 19.61 -4.17
N THR A 188 -5.47 18.95 -4.74
CA THR A 188 -5.12 19.07 -6.16
C THR A 188 -5.33 17.74 -6.85
N ALA A 189 -6.09 17.75 -7.94
CA ALA A 189 -6.40 16.56 -8.73
C ALA A 189 -5.15 15.74 -9.10
N GLY A 190 -5.26 14.42 -8.99
CA GLY A 190 -4.19 13.48 -9.31
C GLY A 190 -3.08 13.35 -8.26
N ASN A 191 -3.06 14.21 -7.24
CA ASN A 191 -2.13 14.05 -6.12
C ASN A 191 -2.63 13.01 -5.12
N PHE A 192 -1.69 12.39 -4.42
CA PHE A 192 -1.96 11.36 -3.43
C PHE A 192 -2.03 11.98 -2.03
N TYR A 193 -3.17 11.80 -1.36
CA TYR A 193 -3.45 12.37 -0.05
C TYR A 193 -3.88 11.29 0.94
N ALA A 194 -3.76 11.62 2.22
CA ALA A 194 -4.33 10.88 3.33
C ALA A 194 -5.38 11.73 4.04
N LEU A 195 -6.62 11.26 4.11
CA LEU A 195 -7.74 11.90 4.79
C LEU A 195 -7.72 11.54 6.27
N ASN A 196 -7.59 12.53 7.14
CA ASN A 196 -7.65 12.36 8.58
C ASN A 196 -9.10 12.44 9.08
N LEU A 197 -9.72 11.29 9.35
CA LEU A 197 -11.11 11.24 9.82
C LEU A 197 -11.30 11.80 11.23
N GLU A 198 -10.29 11.77 12.07
CA GLU A 198 -10.35 12.39 13.39
C GLU A 198 -10.41 13.91 13.28
N ALA A 199 -9.59 14.50 12.42
CA ALA A 199 -9.66 15.94 12.11
C ALA A 199 -11.00 16.34 11.48
N VAL A 200 -11.56 15.50 10.61
CA VAL A 200 -12.91 15.69 10.04
C VAL A 200 -13.96 15.74 11.16
N ARG A 201 -13.95 14.77 12.07
CA ARG A 201 -14.88 14.74 13.22
C ARG A 201 -14.74 15.97 14.13
N LEU A 202 -13.49 16.32 14.45
CA LEU A 202 -13.19 17.49 15.27
C LEU A 202 -13.70 18.79 14.61
N LYS A 203 -13.52 18.90 13.30
CA LYS A 203 -14.00 20.07 12.58
C LYS A 203 -15.52 20.17 12.56
N PHE A 204 -16.25 19.06 12.34
CA PHE A 204 -17.71 19.03 12.49
C PHE A 204 -18.16 19.41 13.90
N PHE A 205 -17.45 18.92 14.92
CA PHE A 205 -17.75 19.28 16.30
C PHE A 205 -17.50 20.76 16.57
N THR A 206 -16.41 21.31 16.09
CA THR A 206 -16.04 22.72 16.30
C THR A 206 -16.99 23.68 15.56
N ASP A 207 -17.31 23.36 14.30
CA ASP A 207 -18.09 24.25 13.45
C ASP A 207 -19.61 24.13 13.70
N TYR A 208 -20.09 22.93 14.07
CA TYR A 208 -21.52 22.64 14.14
C TYR A 208 -21.99 22.00 15.46
N GLY A 209 -21.06 21.72 16.39
CA GLY A 209 -21.40 21.09 17.68
C GLY A 209 -21.78 19.61 17.58
N VAL A 210 -21.46 18.93 16.48
CA VAL A 210 -21.87 17.56 16.20
C VAL A 210 -20.67 16.64 16.14
N LEU A 211 -20.66 15.59 17.00
CA LEU A 211 -19.70 14.50 16.89
C LEU A 211 -20.14 13.57 15.77
N ALA A 212 -19.63 13.83 14.58
CA ALA A 212 -20.03 13.15 13.36
C ALA A 212 -19.47 11.72 13.29
N ASN A 213 -20.35 10.74 13.04
CA ASN A 213 -19.99 9.32 12.95
C ASN A 213 -20.43 8.66 11.64
N LEU A 214 -21.19 9.38 10.81
CA LEU A 214 -21.70 8.86 9.53
C LEU A 214 -21.61 9.93 8.47
N PHE A 215 -20.77 9.68 7.45
CA PHE A 215 -20.47 10.65 6.41
C PHE A 215 -20.75 10.08 5.03
N ASP A 216 -21.29 10.93 4.16
CA ASP A 216 -21.27 10.69 2.72
C ASP A 216 -20.15 11.51 2.07
N VAL A 217 -19.38 10.87 1.22
CA VAL A 217 -18.28 11.45 0.46
C VAL A 217 -18.73 11.66 -0.97
N TYR A 218 -18.56 12.87 -1.46
CA TYR A 218 -18.90 13.26 -2.82
C TYR A 218 -17.68 13.80 -3.55
N SER A 219 -17.60 13.51 -4.83
CA SER A 219 -16.74 14.20 -5.78
C SER A 219 -17.60 15.08 -6.67
N GLY A 220 -17.53 16.40 -6.50
CA GLY A 220 -18.51 17.32 -7.05
C GLY A 220 -19.93 16.98 -6.56
N GLU A 221 -20.82 16.66 -7.50
CA GLU A 221 -22.20 16.22 -7.22
C GLU A 221 -22.34 14.68 -7.18
N THR A 222 -21.28 13.94 -7.49
CA THR A 222 -21.30 12.47 -7.57
C THR A 222 -21.07 11.86 -6.19
N PHE A 223 -22.02 11.05 -5.73
CA PHE A 223 -21.83 10.23 -4.53
C PHE A 223 -20.79 9.15 -4.81
N ALA A 224 -19.75 9.10 -3.98
CA ALA A 224 -18.68 8.10 -4.09
C ALA A 224 -18.89 6.96 -3.10
N LEU A 225 -18.98 7.27 -1.81
CA LEU A 225 -19.08 6.24 -0.76
C LEU A 225 -19.60 6.84 0.54
N ARG A 226 -19.94 5.94 1.47
CA ARG A 226 -20.30 6.24 2.85
C ARG A 226 -19.23 5.75 3.83
N ILE A 227 -18.86 6.58 4.79
CA ILE A 227 -17.97 6.22 5.90
C ILE A 227 -18.78 6.18 7.18
N GLY A 228 -18.76 5.04 7.86
CA GLY A 228 -19.36 4.86 9.18
C GLY A 228 -18.29 4.62 10.24
N ILE A 229 -18.33 5.38 11.32
CA ILE A 229 -17.48 5.21 12.49
C ILE A 229 -18.34 4.63 13.60
N GLU A 230 -17.98 3.44 14.04
CA GLU A 230 -18.70 2.73 15.10
C GLU A 230 -18.02 2.95 16.45
N GLN A 231 -18.83 3.10 17.47
CA GLN A 231 -18.32 3.18 18.83
C GLN A 231 -17.61 1.87 19.17
N SER A 232 -16.43 1.99 19.75
CA SER A 232 -15.68 0.83 20.21
C SER A 232 -16.28 0.27 21.49
N PRO A 233 -16.41 -1.05 21.63
CA PRO A 233 -16.91 -1.65 22.83
C PRO A 233 -15.96 -1.35 24.01
N THR A 234 -16.52 -1.27 25.20
CA THR A 234 -15.72 -1.18 26.42
C THR A 234 -15.13 -2.54 26.73
N VAL A 235 -13.83 -2.67 26.60
CA VAL A 235 -13.08 -3.91 26.85
C VAL A 235 -11.97 -3.64 27.85
N ARG A 236 -11.56 -4.68 28.57
CA ARG A 236 -10.48 -4.59 29.57
C ARG A 236 -9.12 -4.39 28.94
N GLU A 237 -8.89 -5.08 27.84
CA GLU A 237 -7.63 -5.04 27.09
C GLU A 237 -7.92 -4.78 25.62
N ARG A 238 -7.11 -3.94 25.03
CA ARG A 238 -7.20 -3.61 23.61
C ARG A 238 -5.80 -3.49 23.04
N TYR A 239 -5.61 -4.12 21.89
CA TYR A 239 -4.36 -4.07 21.14
C TYR A 239 -4.64 -3.52 19.76
N ARG A 240 -3.76 -2.68 19.25
CA ARG A 240 -3.87 -2.10 17.92
C ARG A 240 -2.73 -2.65 17.05
N LEU A 241 -3.09 -3.24 15.93
CA LEU A 241 -2.14 -3.63 14.90
C LEU A 241 -2.16 -2.62 13.78
N ARG A 242 -1.00 -2.10 13.43
CA ARG A 242 -0.78 -1.34 12.21
C ARG A 242 -0.15 -2.27 11.20
N PHE A 243 -0.67 -2.34 9.98
CA PHE A 243 -0.15 -3.21 8.95
C PHE A 243 -0.20 -2.55 7.58
N LEU A 244 0.69 -2.98 6.69
CA LEU A 244 0.70 -2.56 5.30
C LEU A 244 -0.32 -3.39 4.53
N ASN A 245 -1.37 -2.75 4.00
CA ASN A 245 -2.40 -3.45 3.23
C ASN A 245 -1.92 -3.78 1.80
N SER A 246 -2.67 -4.61 1.08
CA SER A 246 -2.32 -5.02 -0.28
C SER A 246 -2.21 -3.87 -1.29
N TYR A 247 -2.80 -2.72 -1.01
CA TYR A 247 -2.66 -1.51 -1.86
C TYR A 247 -1.47 -0.63 -1.48
N GLY A 248 -0.58 -1.11 -0.62
CA GLY A 248 0.66 -0.44 -0.25
C GLY A 248 0.50 0.76 0.67
N VAL A 249 -0.54 0.80 1.50
CA VAL A 249 -0.76 1.82 2.53
C VAL A 249 -0.99 1.19 3.89
N TYR A 250 -0.62 1.90 4.95
CA TYR A 250 -0.89 1.42 6.30
C TYR A 250 -2.36 1.59 6.70
N GLU A 251 -2.84 0.60 7.41
CA GLU A 251 -4.15 0.60 8.08
C GLU A 251 -4.02 0.09 9.52
N VAL A 252 -5.01 0.37 10.35
CA VAL A 252 -5.03 -0.05 11.75
C VAL A 252 -6.19 -1.00 11.99
N PHE A 253 -5.95 -2.04 12.74
CA PHE A 253 -6.93 -3.01 13.19
C PHE A 253 -6.90 -3.15 14.70
N SER A 254 -8.07 -3.11 15.35
CA SER A 254 -8.20 -3.28 16.79
C SER A 254 -8.55 -4.71 17.16
N LEU A 255 -7.77 -5.28 18.05
CA LEU A 255 -7.99 -6.56 18.69
C LEU A 255 -8.55 -6.32 20.10
N GLU A 256 -9.69 -6.93 20.40
CA GLU A 256 -10.46 -6.69 21.61
C GLU A 256 -10.64 -8.02 22.35
N GLY A 257 -9.57 -8.54 22.91
CA GLY A 257 -9.57 -9.81 23.61
C GLY A 257 -8.36 -9.96 24.52
N GLU A 258 -8.36 -11.06 25.26
CA GLU A 258 -7.23 -11.41 26.09
C GLU A 258 -5.99 -11.69 25.23
N ALA A 259 -4.85 -11.18 25.66
CA ALA A 259 -3.55 -11.53 25.11
C ALA A 259 -2.80 -12.47 26.07
N SER A 260 -2.01 -13.35 25.49
CA SER A 260 -1.01 -14.12 26.22
C SER A 260 0.35 -13.92 25.54
N VAL A 261 1.35 -13.61 26.36
CA VAL A 261 2.73 -13.53 25.93
C VAL A 261 3.40 -14.84 26.30
N THR A 262 3.91 -15.55 25.32
CA THR A 262 4.68 -16.78 25.57
C THR A 262 6.13 -16.49 25.18
N PRO A 263 7.05 -16.42 26.16
CA PRO A 263 8.46 -16.30 25.84
C PRO A 263 8.91 -17.62 25.17
N GLY A 264 9.41 -17.52 23.96
CA GLY A 264 10.07 -18.60 23.24
C GLY A 264 11.57 -18.38 23.26
N MET A 265 12.33 -19.41 23.44
CA MET A 265 13.75 -19.39 23.12
C MET A 265 13.92 -20.19 21.84
N ASP A 266 14.35 -19.50 20.79
CA ASP A 266 14.77 -20.19 19.57
C ASP A 266 16.21 -20.68 19.81
N GLU A 267 16.37 -21.99 19.87
CA GLU A 267 17.68 -22.63 19.93
C GLU A 267 18.16 -22.78 18.49
N ASP A 268 18.87 -21.79 18.00
CA ASP A 268 19.56 -21.91 16.72
C ASP A 268 20.69 -22.97 16.88
N GLU A 269 20.48 -24.16 16.35
CA GLU A 269 21.46 -25.26 16.42
C GLU A 269 22.78 -24.87 15.77
N ASP A 270 22.79 -23.95 14.84
CA ASP A 270 23.98 -23.44 14.15
C ASP A 270 24.83 -22.47 15.02
N ALA A 271 24.30 -21.99 16.14
CA ALA A 271 25.00 -21.09 17.07
C ALA A 271 25.78 -21.79 18.17
N VAL A 272 25.94 -23.11 18.11
CA VAL A 272 26.68 -23.89 19.10
C VAL A 272 28.16 -23.94 18.73
N PHE A 273 28.98 -23.26 19.49
CA PHE A 273 30.45 -23.32 19.32
C PHE A 273 31.03 -24.39 20.24
N ARG A 274 31.75 -25.36 19.69
CA ARG A 274 32.50 -26.35 20.47
C ARG A 274 33.86 -25.77 20.79
N ARG A 275 34.12 -25.57 22.06
CA ARG A 275 35.43 -25.12 22.56
C ARG A 275 36.07 -26.23 23.35
N TYR A 276 37.35 -26.51 23.04
CA TYR A 276 38.13 -27.46 23.78
C TYR A 276 38.67 -26.83 25.06
N ASP A 277 38.50 -27.53 26.17
CA ASP A 277 39.06 -27.13 27.46
C ASP A 277 40.25 -28.02 27.79
N GLU A 278 41.44 -27.45 27.79
CA GLU A 278 42.69 -28.15 28.08
C GLU A 278 42.77 -28.64 29.53
N ILE A 279 41.97 -28.09 30.46
CA ILE A 279 42.00 -28.45 31.86
C ILE A 279 41.21 -29.72 32.11
N THR A 280 40.08 -29.86 31.43
CA THR A 280 39.19 -31.01 31.58
C THR A 280 39.41 -32.08 30.53
N ASP A 281 40.25 -31.83 29.52
CA ASP A 281 40.51 -32.65 28.34
C ASP A 281 39.23 -33.06 27.62
N ASP A 282 38.26 -32.12 27.54
CA ASP A 282 36.97 -32.36 26.93
C ASP A 282 36.50 -31.16 26.14
N TYR A 283 35.51 -31.39 25.26
CA TYR A 283 34.85 -30.33 24.51
C TYR A 283 33.57 -29.90 25.23
N TYR A 284 33.45 -28.63 25.53
CA TYR A 284 32.18 -28.04 25.96
C TYR A 284 31.53 -27.20 24.86
N SER A 285 30.23 -27.20 24.84
CA SER A 285 29.42 -26.44 23.89
C SER A 285 29.08 -25.10 24.52
N ASP A 286 29.52 -24.01 23.87
CA ASP A 286 29.19 -22.65 24.27
C ASP A 286 28.18 -22.08 23.28
N ARG A 287 27.08 -21.49 23.79
CA ARG A 287 26.06 -20.84 22.94
C ARG A 287 26.49 -19.43 22.67
N ILE A 288 26.65 -19.07 21.39
CA ILE A 288 27.08 -17.75 20.99
C ILE A 288 25.94 -16.74 21.07
N ARG A 289 24.70 -17.18 20.85
CA ARG A 289 23.54 -16.28 20.82
C ARG A 289 22.27 -17.04 21.18
N THR A 290 21.48 -16.49 22.08
CA THR A 290 20.11 -16.91 22.33
C THR A 290 19.22 -15.76 21.91
N GLU A 291 18.45 -15.90 20.86
CA GLU A 291 17.41 -14.94 20.54
C GLU A 291 16.17 -15.27 21.37
N ILE A 292 15.73 -14.33 22.17
CA ILE A 292 14.46 -14.45 22.89
C ILE A 292 13.38 -13.96 21.92
N GLN A 293 12.56 -14.87 21.43
CA GLN A 293 11.38 -14.54 20.65
C GLN A 293 10.17 -14.48 21.59
N GLU A 294 9.48 -13.36 21.61
CA GLU A 294 8.22 -13.22 22.32
C GLU A 294 7.08 -13.46 21.35
N ALA A 295 6.38 -14.57 21.50
CA ALA A 295 5.14 -14.81 20.76
C ALA A 295 3.96 -14.20 21.52
N VAL A 296 3.29 -13.24 20.90
CA VAL A 296 2.08 -12.62 21.45
C VAL A 296 0.87 -13.22 20.74
N THR A 297 0.05 -13.95 21.50
CA THR A 297 -1.22 -14.48 21.01
C THR A 297 -2.36 -13.59 21.50
N ILE A 298 -3.12 -13.02 20.57
CA ILE A 298 -4.22 -12.11 20.88
C ILE A 298 -5.51 -12.64 20.25
N LYS A 299 -6.58 -12.69 21.03
CA LYS A 299 -7.91 -13.05 20.53
C LYS A 299 -8.50 -11.85 19.76
N THR A 300 -9.02 -12.10 18.56
CA THR A 300 -9.61 -11.03 17.72
C THR A 300 -10.94 -10.49 18.24
N GLY A 301 -11.61 -11.18 19.17
CA GLY A 301 -12.99 -10.90 19.54
C GLY A 301 -13.97 -11.26 18.41
N PHE A 302 -15.22 -10.83 18.53
CA PHE A 302 -16.23 -11.03 17.49
C PHE A 302 -15.97 -10.10 16.32
N LYS A 303 -15.91 -10.71 15.11
CA LYS A 303 -15.73 -9.99 13.85
C LYS A 303 -16.89 -10.26 12.90
N ARG A 304 -17.27 -9.24 12.12
CA ARG A 304 -18.31 -9.36 11.11
C ARG A 304 -17.77 -10.05 9.85
N PRO A 305 -18.62 -10.71 9.06
CA PRO A 305 -18.19 -11.31 7.80
C PRO A 305 -17.46 -10.33 6.86
N GLN A 306 -17.86 -9.06 6.85
CA GLN A 306 -17.23 -8.00 6.04
C GLN A 306 -15.77 -7.70 6.48
N GLU A 307 -15.45 -7.88 7.76
CA GLU A 307 -14.09 -7.69 8.29
C GLU A 307 -13.15 -8.85 7.93
N ILE A 308 -13.66 -9.99 7.46
CA ILE A 308 -12.83 -11.17 7.12
C ILE A 308 -11.84 -10.84 6.00
N ARG A 309 -12.29 -10.11 4.98
CA ARG A 309 -11.40 -9.71 3.87
C ARG A 309 -10.25 -8.83 4.36
N PHE A 310 -10.54 -7.90 5.24
CA PHE A 310 -9.57 -7.03 5.86
C PHE A 310 -8.60 -7.80 6.78
N LEU A 311 -9.11 -8.80 7.53
CA LEU A 311 -8.28 -9.73 8.30
C LEU A 311 -7.35 -10.56 7.42
N LEU A 312 -7.83 -11.05 6.28
CA LEU A 312 -6.98 -11.80 5.35
C LEU A 312 -5.85 -10.93 4.78
N ASP A 313 -6.12 -9.66 4.55
CA ASP A 313 -5.11 -8.69 4.11
C ASP A 313 -4.06 -8.46 5.21
N LEU A 314 -4.49 -8.28 6.45
CA LEU A 314 -3.60 -8.22 7.62
C LEU A 314 -2.72 -9.48 7.74
N LEU A 315 -3.31 -10.67 7.60
CA LEU A 315 -2.56 -11.95 7.72
C LEU A 315 -1.57 -12.19 6.56
N SER A 316 -1.77 -11.50 5.45
CA SER A 316 -0.87 -11.57 4.28
C SER A 316 0.12 -10.42 4.21
N SER A 317 0.12 -9.52 5.19
CA SER A 317 1.04 -8.39 5.24
C SER A 317 2.40 -8.83 5.76
N ASP A 318 3.45 -8.40 5.07
CA ASP A 318 4.83 -8.59 5.51
C ASP A 318 5.25 -7.57 6.58
N ASP A 319 4.43 -6.55 6.80
CA ASP A 319 4.76 -5.38 7.63
C ASP A 319 3.64 -5.17 8.67
N VAL A 320 3.81 -5.72 9.86
CA VAL A 320 2.82 -5.65 10.94
C VAL A 320 3.48 -5.16 12.22
N TYR A 321 2.90 -4.13 12.83
CA TYR A 321 3.38 -3.53 14.07
C TYR A 321 2.29 -3.57 15.14
N LEU A 322 2.66 -4.00 16.34
CA LEU A 322 1.83 -3.83 17.53
C LEU A 322 2.03 -2.40 18.05
N THR A 323 0.94 -1.63 18.07
CA THR A 323 0.93 -0.28 18.65
C THR A 323 0.05 -0.30 19.89
N GLY A 324 0.67 -0.13 21.06
CA GLY A 324 0.00 -0.13 22.35
C GLY A 324 -0.82 1.10 22.61
#